data_7b0e28faf63d072f925fb785d68a9ffa
#
_entry.id   7b0e28faf63d072f925fb785d68a9ffa
#
_cell.length_a   1.000
_cell.length_b   1.000
_cell.length_c   1.000
_cell.angle_alpha   90.00
_cell.angle_beta   90.00
_cell.angle_gamma   90.00
#
_symmetry.space_group_name_H-M   'P 1'
#
loop_
_entity.id
_entity.type
_entity.pdbx_description
1 polymer ?
#
loop_
_entity_poly.entity_id
_entity_poly.type
_entity_poly.pdbx_seq_one_letter_code
_entity_poly.pdbx_strand_id
1 'polypeptide(L)'
;MAGEFNIRKSRQADAAAILSLYPRSFPDEDLVPLVRELLMIPDTAISLIAMNDSELAGHAVLTLCSVAGNNGGVALLGPVAVEPALQRQGVGTTLIRDGLRRMKETGVHLVCVLGDPAYYSRLGFVTESLVEPPYPLPAEWAGAWQSQYLGNSLTPDAGTLVVPSQWRDPALWGPDPAS
;
A
#
# COMPACT_ATOMS: atom_id res chain seq x y z
N MET A 1 21.33 16.20 2.68
CA MET A 1 20.73 15.63 3.89
C MET A 1 19.33 15.16 3.56
N ALA A 2 19.01 13.93 3.87
CA ALA A 2 17.62 13.48 3.80
C ALA A 2 16.83 14.32 4.81
N GLY A 3 15.79 15.01 4.34
CA GLY A 3 14.90 15.77 5.20
C GLY A 3 14.27 14.84 6.24
N GLU A 4 14.11 15.30 7.44
CA GLU A 4 13.42 14.55 8.49
C GLU A 4 11.91 14.73 8.25
N PHE A 5 11.25 13.67 7.76
CA PHE A 5 9.81 13.68 7.51
C PHE A 5 9.07 13.19 8.75
N ASN A 6 8.06 13.94 9.15
CA ASN A 6 7.18 13.53 10.25
C ASN A 6 6.04 12.66 9.70
N ILE A 7 5.96 11.42 10.19
CA ILE A 7 4.93 10.46 9.78
C ILE A 7 3.82 10.42 10.82
N ARG A 8 2.59 10.58 10.39
CA ARG A 8 1.40 10.44 11.25
C ARG A 8 0.21 9.88 10.49
N LYS A 9 -0.80 9.42 11.21
CA LYS A 9 -2.09 9.11 10.59
C LYS A 9 -2.70 10.38 10.01
N SER A 10 -3.34 10.24 8.86
CA SER A 10 -4.09 11.34 8.27
C SER A 10 -5.35 11.66 9.09
N ARG A 11 -5.81 12.88 8.95
CA ARG A 11 -7.05 13.38 9.53
C ARG A 11 -7.98 13.80 8.40
N GLN A 12 -9.24 14.01 8.71
CA GLN A 12 -10.21 14.48 7.70
C GLN A 12 -9.75 15.79 7.03
N ALA A 13 -9.11 16.68 7.78
CA ALA A 13 -8.58 17.93 7.24
C ALA A 13 -7.45 17.74 6.21
N ASP A 14 -6.80 16.58 6.18
CA ASP A 14 -5.74 16.27 5.23
C ASP A 14 -6.27 15.76 3.87
N ALA A 15 -7.54 15.40 3.80
CA ALA A 15 -8.12 14.71 2.64
C ALA A 15 -7.92 15.48 1.32
N ALA A 16 -8.16 16.79 1.32
CA ALA A 16 -8.01 17.60 0.11
C ALA A 16 -6.56 17.61 -0.41
N ALA A 17 -5.59 17.75 0.48
CA ALA A 17 -4.17 17.71 0.12
C ALA A 17 -3.74 16.32 -0.37
N ILE A 18 -4.22 15.26 0.27
CA ILE A 18 -3.97 13.87 -0.15
C ILE A 18 -4.50 13.64 -1.56
N LEU A 19 -5.77 13.95 -1.81
CA LEU A 19 -6.41 13.72 -3.11
C LEU A 19 -5.74 14.56 -4.21
N SER A 20 -5.26 15.75 -3.89
CA SER A 20 -4.55 16.63 -4.81
C SER A 20 -3.14 16.09 -5.18
N LEU A 21 -2.53 15.27 -4.32
CA LEU A 21 -1.22 14.68 -4.56
C LEU A 21 -1.24 13.64 -5.68
N TYR A 22 -2.29 12.84 -5.79
CA TYR A 22 -2.34 11.69 -6.68
C TYR A 22 -2.22 12.02 -8.17
N PRO A 23 -2.92 13.04 -8.72
CA PRO A 23 -2.74 13.39 -10.14
C PRO A 23 -1.31 13.84 -10.49
N ARG A 24 -0.58 14.41 -9.53
CA ARG A 24 0.81 14.80 -9.73
C ARG A 24 1.77 13.62 -9.65
N SER A 25 1.50 12.68 -8.74
CA SER A 25 2.35 11.49 -8.55
C SER A 25 2.09 10.41 -9.59
N PHE A 26 0.85 10.29 -10.05
CA PHE A 26 0.39 9.27 -11.01
C PHE A 26 -0.39 9.94 -12.15
N PRO A 27 0.29 10.65 -13.07
CA PRO A 27 -0.40 11.38 -14.14
C PRO A 27 -1.09 10.46 -15.15
N ASP A 28 -0.68 9.19 -15.24
CA ASP A 28 -1.23 8.22 -16.18
C ASP A 28 -2.28 7.28 -15.58
N GLU A 29 -2.55 7.41 -14.28
CA GLU A 29 -3.52 6.59 -13.56
C GLU A 29 -4.47 7.48 -12.74
N ASP A 30 -5.77 7.16 -12.76
CA ASP A 30 -6.73 7.84 -11.89
C ASP A 30 -6.97 7.03 -10.61
N LEU A 31 -6.17 7.30 -9.59
CA LEU A 31 -6.29 6.68 -8.27
C LEU A 31 -7.13 7.49 -7.29
N VAL A 32 -7.59 8.68 -7.67
CA VAL A 32 -8.36 9.56 -6.79
C VAL A 32 -9.65 8.91 -6.27
N PRO A 33 -10.46 8.22 -7.11
CA PRO A 33 -11.65 7.55 -6.60
C PRO A 33 -11.34 6.48 -5.55
N LEU A 34 -10.33 5.66 -5.78
CA LEU A 34 -9.90 4.63 -4.82
C LEU A 34 -9.47 5.26 -3.50
N VAL A 35 -8.59 6.25 -3.56
CA VAL A 35 -8.07 6.91 -2.34
C VAL A 35 -9.19 7.58 -1.56
N ARG A 36 -10.13 8.23 -2.25
CA ARG A 36 -11.29 8.85 -1.60
C ARG A 36 -12.09 7.81 -0.81
N GLU A 37 -12.35 6.65 -1.40
CA GLU A 37 -13.08 5.57 -0.72
C GLU A 37 -12.29 4.98 0.45
N LEU A 38 -10.98 4.80 0.30
CA LEU A 38 -10.14 4.28 1.38
C LEU A 38 -10.09 5.24 2.58
N LEU A 39 -10.10 6.54 2.34
CA LEU A 39 -10.16 7.54 3.42
C LEU A 39 -11.48 7.51 4.20
N MET A 40 -12.53 6.91 3.64
CA MET A 40 -13.83 6.77 4.30
C MET A 40 -13.93 5.55 5.23
N ILE A 41 -12.93 4.68 5.24
CA ILE A 41 -12.91 3.45 6.06
C ILE A 41 -11.66 3.40 6.97
N PRO A 42 -11.46 4.40 7.85
CA PRO A 42 -10.20 4.54 8.62
C PRO A 42 -9.90 3.37 9.58
N ASP A 43 -10.90 2.59 9.96
CA ASP A 43 -10.71 1.41 10.80
C ASP A 43 -10.20 0.21 9.99
N THR A 44 -10.35 0.21 8.69
CA THR A 44 -9.92 -0.86 7.78
C THR A 44 -8.72 -0.43 6.93
N ALA A 45 -8.72 0.81 6.46
CA ALA A 45 -7.63 1.37 5.66
C ALA A 45 -6.89 2.43 6.46
N ILE A 46 -5.69 2.09 6.91
CA ILE A 46 -4.84 2.96 7.70
C ILE A 46 -4.10 3.90 6.75
N SER A 47 -4.44 5.17 6.83
CA SER A 47 -3.89 6.23 5.98
C SER A 47 -2.79 6.98 6.73
N LEU A 48 -1.59 6.98 6.17
CA LEU A 48 -0.41 7.65 6.73
C LEU A 48 0.05 8.77 5.80
N ILE A 49 0.47 9.88 6.39
CA ILE A 49 1.07 11.00 5.66
C ILE A 49 2.47 11.29 6.18
N ALA A 50 3.33 11.71 5.25
CA ALA A 50 4.63 12.27 5.55
C ALA A 50 4.55 13.79 5.38
N MET A 51 4.91 14.51 6.42
CA MET A 51 4.93 15.96 6.42
C MET A 51 6.36 16.47 6.35
N ASN A 52 6.60 17.42 5.49
CA ASN A 52 7.81 18.23 5.45
C ASN A 52 7.41 19.61 5.98
N ASP A 53 7.72 19.87 7.26
CA ASP A 53 7.19 21.01 7.99
C ASP A 53 5.65 21.05 7.94
N SER A 54 5.04 22.02 7.26
CA SER A 54 3.59 22.16 7.10
C SER A 54 3.05 21.63 5.78
N GLU A 55 3.92 21.08 4.91
CA GLU A 55 3.52 20.61 3.58
C GLU A 55 3.47 19.09 3.50
N LEU A 56 2.50 18.58 2.74
CA LEU A 56 2.38 17.14 2.48
C LEU A 56 3.47 16.68 1.52
N ALA A 57 4.34 15.80 2.00
CA ALA A 57 5.40 15.20 1.19
C ALA A 57 5.01 13.87 0.56
N GLY A 58 4.13 13.10 1.21
CA GLY A 58 3.71 11.80 0.71
C GLY A 58 2.55 11.20 1.49
N HIS A 59 2.00 10.13 0.93
CA HIS A 59 0.85 9.43 1.48
C HIS A 59 0.97 7.93 1.19
N ALA A 60 0.56 7.11 2.14
CA ALA A 60 0.49 5.66 1.95
C ALA A 60 -0.73 5.10 2.67
N VAL A 61 -1.31 4.05 2.12
CA VAL A 61 -2.42 3.33 2.73
C VAL A 61 -2.01 1.87 2.95
N LEU A 62 -2.40 1.33 4.11
CA LEU A 62 -2.33 -0.09 4.41
C LEU A 62 -3.75 -0.55 4.74
N THR A 63 -4.30 -1.40 3.89
CA THR A 63 -5.67 -1.91 4.03
C THR A 63 -5.65 -3.26 4.70
N LEU A 64 -6.41 -3.42 5.79
CA LEU A 64 -6.56 -4.69 6.47
C LEU A 64 -7.35 -5.66 5.59
N CYS A 65 -6.79 -6.85 5.44
CA CYS A 65 -7.31 -7.93 4.59
C CYS A 65 -7.28 -9.25 5.35
N SER A 66 -7.71 -10.30 4.68
CA SER A 66 -7.55 -11.68 5.14
C SER A 66 -7.12 -12.56 3.98
N VAL A 67 -6.68 -13.77 4.30
CA VAL A 67 -6.49 -14.82 3.30
C VAL A 67 -7.64 -15.82 3.49
N ALA A 68 -8.19 -16.34 2.41
CA ALA A 68 -9.31 -17.28 2.45
C ALA A 68 -9.02 -18.42 3.44
N GLY A 69 -9.91 -18.60 4.43
CA GLY A 69 -9.75 -19.58 5.50
C GLY A 69 -9.04 -19.08 6.77
N ASN A 70 -8.48 -17.86 6.76
CA ASN A 70 -7.84 -17.23 7.93
C ASN A 70 -8.54 -15.93 8.29
N ASN A 71 -8.63 -15.62 9.59
CA ASN A 71 -9.31 -14.43 10.09
C ASN A 71 -8.32 -13.30 10.38
N GLY A 72 -7.99 -12.52 9.35
CA GLY A 72 -7.21 -11.30 9.51
C GLY A 72 -5.70 -11.50 9.62
N GLY A 73 -5.02 -10.49 10.12
CA GLY A 73 -3.56 -10.49 10.26
C GLY A 73 -2.78 -10.23 8.98
N VAL A 74 -3.47 -9.84 7.91
CA VAL A 74 -2.87 -9.52 6.60
C VAL A 74 -3.23 -8.09 6.21
N ALA A 75 -2.31 -7.38 5.58
CA ALA A 75 -2.57 -6.06 5.04
C ALA A 75 -2.08 -5.95 3.59
N LEU A 76 -2.74 -5.09 2.83
CA LEU A 76 -2.34 -4.71 1.48
C LEU A 76 -1.76 -3.29 1.52
N LEU A 77 -0.51 -3.15 1.14
CA LEU A 77 0.16 -1.85 1.03
C LEU A 77 -0.15 -1.22 -0.34
N GLY A 78 -0.67 -0.02 -0.31
CA GLY A 78 -0.92 0.80 -1.50
C GLY A 78 -2.27 1.52 -1.43
N PRO A 79 -2.40 2.60 -2.22
CA PRO A 79 -1.33 3.24 -2.99
C PRO A 79 -0.29 3.94 -2.11
N VAL A 80 0.88 4.19 -2.68
CA VAL A 80 1.93 5.02 -2.08
C VAL A 80 2.26 6.15 -3.06
N ALA A 81 2.09 7.38 -2.62
CA ALA A 81 2.33 8.57 -3.43
C ALA A 81 3.35 9.47 -2.75
N VAL A 82 4.27 10.03 -3.54
CA VAL A 82 5.27 11.00 -3.07
C VAL A 82 5.21 12.23 -3.95
N GLU A 83 5.24 13.41 -3.34
CA GLU A 83 5.31 14.68 -4.07
C GLU A 83 6.48 14.61 -5.07
N PRO A 84 6.24 14.87 -6.38
CA PRO A 84 7.27 14.71 -7.41
C PRO A 84 8.59 15.43 -7.10
N ALA A 85 8.53 16.63 -6.53
CA ALA A 85 9.73 17.39 -6.15
C ALA A 85 10.53 16.74 -5.01
N LEU A 86 9.93 15.81 -4.26
CA LEU A 86 10.53 15.15 -3.11
C LEU A 86 10.82 13.67 -3.32
N GLN A 87 10.58 13.17 -4.52
CA GLN A 87 10.91 11.78 -4.88
C GLN A 87 12.41 11.52 -4.79
N ARG A 88 12.79 10.28 -4.50
CA ARG A 88 14.18 9.82 -4.31
C ARG A 88 14.90 10.46 -3.11
N GLN A 89 14.14 11.01 -2.17
CA GLN A 89 14.67 11.59 -0.92
C GLN A 89 14.27 10.77 0.32
N GLY A 90 13.74 9.58 0.13
CA GLY A 90 13.40 8.67 1.21
C GLY A 90 12.00 8.83 1.80
N VAL A 91 11.13 9.65 1.23
CA VAL A 91 9.75 9.86 1.72
C VAL A 91 8.96 8.56 1.71
N GLY A 92 8.92 7.88 0.55
CA GLY A 92 8.20 6.61 0.40
C GLY A 92 8.74 5.52 1.32
N THR A 93 10.04 5.40 1.40
CA THR A 93 10.73 4.44 2.28
C THR A 93 10.37 4.68 3.75
N THR A 94 10.38 5.92 4.19
CA THR A 94 10.03 6.29 5.57
C THR A 94 8.57 5.98 5.88
N LEU A 95 7.65 6.32 4.95
CA LEU A 95 6.23 5.99 5.06
C LEU A 95 6.00 4.48 5.18
N ILE A 96 6.62 3.71 4.30
CA ILE A 96 6.44 2.25 4.28
C ILE A 96 6.99 1.61 5.55
N ARG A 97 8.19 1.99 5.98
CA ARG A 97 8.79 1.46 7.22
C ARG A 97 7.94 1.77 8.45
N ASP A 98 7.43 3.00 8.55
CA ASP A 98 6.53 3.37 9.64
C ASP A 98 5.23 2.57 9.58
N GLY A 99 4.67 2.41 8.38
CA GLY A 99 3.48 1.59 8.16
C GLY A 99 3.67 0.13 8.56
N LEU A 100 4.78 -0.49 8.18
CA LEU A 100 5.10 -1.87 8.55
C LEU A 100 5.25 -2.02 10.07
N ARG A 101 5.90 -1.06 10.72
CA ARG A 101 6.01 -1.04 12.19
C ARG A 101 4.65 -0.99 12.86
N ARG A 102 3.77 -0.10 12.41
CA ARG A 102 2.39 0.02 12.95
C ARG A 102 1.58 -1.24 12.72
N MET A 103 1.70 -1.87 11.55
CA MET A 103 1.02 -3.12 11.24
C MET A 103 1.47 -4.24 12.19
N LYS A 104 2.77 -4.36 12.41
CA LYS A 104 3.33 -5.34 13.35
C LYS A 104 2.79 -5.13 14.77
N GLU A 105 2.73 -3.90 15.24
CA GLU A 105 2.21 -3.55 16.57
C GLU A 105 0.72 -3.90 16.73
N THR A 106 -0.05 -3.89 15.65
CA THR A 106 -1.48 -4.24 15.68
C THR A 106 -1.77 -5.72 15.41
N GLY A 107 -0.74 -6.55 15.27
CA GLY A 107 -0.90 -7.98 15.08
C GLY A 107 -0.95 -8.44 13.62
N VAL A 108 -0.71 -7.56 12.68
CA VAL A 108 -0.54 -7.94 11.27
C VAL A 108 0.79 -8.68 11.12
N HIS A 109 0.75 -9.85 10.51
CA HIS A 109 1.94 -10.69 10.33
C HIS A 109 2.41 -10.79 8.88
N LEU A 110 1.57 -10.39 7.92
CA LEU A 110 1.89 -10.44 6.49
C LEU A 110 1.41 -9.15 5.81
N VAL A 111 2.28 -8.52 5.03
CA VAL A 111 1.93 -7.38 4.18
C VAL A 111 2.22 -7.73 2.74
N CYS A 112 1.21 -7.63 1.88
CA CYS A 112 1.31 -7.82 0.44
C CYS A 112 1.37 -6.48 -0.27
N VAL A 113 2.04 -6.44 -1.43
CA VAL A 113 2.14 -5.25 -2.27
C VAL A 113 2.22 -5.65 -3.73
N LEU A 114 1.56 -4.88 -4.59
CA LEU A 114 1.74 -4.95 -6.04
C LEU A 114 2.56 -3.72 -6.46
N GLY A 115 3.79 -3.91 -6.90
CA GLY A 115 4.65 -2.80 -7.26
C GLY A 115 6.01 -3.22 -7.82
N ASP A 116 6.88 -2.23 -8.04
CA ASP A 116 8.20 -2.45 -8.63
C ASP A 116 9.10 -3.30 -7.73
N PRO A 117 9.52 -4.49 -8.17
CA PRO A 117 10.41 -5.36 -7.39
C PRO A 117 11.74 -4.69 -7.04
N ALA A 118 12.28 -3.86 -7.92
CA ALA A 118 13.55 -3.17 -7.67
C ALA A 118 13.45 -2.21 -6.48
N TYR A 119 12.28 -1.61 -6.28
CA TYR A 119 12.04 -0.72 -5.15
C TYR A 119 11.70 -1.49 -3.87
N TYR A 120 10.70 -2.39 -3.93
CA TYR A 120 10.21 -3.08 -2.74
C TYR A 120 11.17 -4.13 -2.18
N SER A 121 12.03 -4.74 -3.01
CA SER A 121 13.05 -5.67 -2.53
C SER A 121 14.03 -5.02 -1.55
N ARG A 122 14.32 -3.74 -1.72
CA ARG A 122 15.16 -2.98 -0.79
C ARG A 122 14.52 -2.78 0.59
N LEU A 123 13.20 -2.92 0.66
CA LEU A 123 12.42 -2.79 1.89
C LEU A 123 12.13 -4.13 2.55
N GLY A 124 12.66 -5.22 2.01
CA GLY A 124 12.51 -6.55 2.57
C GLY A 124 11.36 -7.37 1.97
N PHE A 125 10.71 -6.87 0.93
CA PHE A 125 9.68 -7.64 0.21
C PHE A 125 10.31 -8.66 -0.73
N VAL A 126 9.65 -9.80 -0.86
CA VAL A 126 10.04 -10.88 -1.78
C VAL A 126 8.83 -11.28 -2.61
N THR A 127 9.07 -11.89 -3.78
CA THR A 127 7.98 -12.41 -4.61
C THR A 127 7.08 -13.34 -3.81
N GLU A 128 5.76 -13.09 -3.87
CA GLU A 128 4.76 -13.92 -3.18
C GLU A 128 4.25 -15.02 -4.11
N SER A 129 4.21 -16.24 -3.61
CA SER A 129 3.79 -17.41 -4.40
C SER A 129 2.69 -18.24 -3.73
N LEU A 130 2.42 -18.03 -2.45
CA LEU A 130 1.42 -18.80 -1.69
C LEU A 130 0.10 -18.04 -1.53
N VAL A 131 0.15 -16.73 -1.40
CA VAL A 131 -1.03 -15.87 -1.36
C VAL A 131 -1.27 -15.33 -2.76
N GLU A 132 -2.40 -15.70 -3.33
CA GLU A 132 -2.79 -15.21 -4.66
C GLU A 132 -3.45 -13.84 -4.55
N PRO A 133 -3.22 -12.92 -5.51
CA PRO A 133 -3.97 -11.67 -5.57
C PRO A 133 -5.46 -11.93 -5.82
N PRO A 134 -6.35 -10.98 -5.49
CA PRO A 134 -7.80 -11.19 -5.62
C PRO A 134 -8.28 -11.35 -7.06
N TYR A 135 -7.49 -10.89 -8.03
CA TYR A 135 -7.75 -11.04 -9.46
C TYR A 135 -6.49 -11.50 -10.17
N PRO A 136 -6.61 -12.25 -11.29
CA PRO A 136 -5.43 -12.68 -12.05
C PRO A 136 -4.61 -11.50 -12.54
N LEU A 137 -3.28 -11.57 -12.36
CA LEU A 137 -2.35 -10.57 -12.86
C LEU A 137 -1.85 -10.96 -14.24
N PRO A 138 -1.47 -9.97 -15.09
CA PRO A 138 -0.72 -10.27 -16.31
C PRO A 138 0.53 -11.08 -15.99
N ALA A 139 0.91 -12.00 -16.88
CA ALA A 139 2.05 -12.89 -16.66
C ALA A 139 3.36 -12.11 -16.41
N GLU A 140 3.54 -10.99 -17.10
CA GLU A 140 4.69 -10.10 -16.94
C GLU A 140 4.74 -9.39 -15.59
N TRP A 141 3.64 -9.39 -14.83
CA TRP A 141 3.56 -8.79 -13.49
C TRP A 141 3.78 -9.78 -12.36
N ALA A 142 4.10 -11.03 -12.66
CA ALA A 142 4.28 -12.06 -11.63
C ALA A 142 5.29 -11.66 -10.55
N GLY A 143 6.42 -11.06 -10.94
CA GLY A 143 7.42 -10.55 -10.01
C GLY A 143 7.03 -9.29 -9.25
N ALA A 144 5.97 -8.60 -9.67
CA ALA A 144 5.47 -7.40 -9.01
C ALA A 144 4.56 -7.69 -7.81
N TRP A 145 4.05 -8.91 -7.68
CA TRP A 145 3.29 -9.35 -6.52
C TRP A 145 4.25 -9.87 -5.45
N GLN A 146 4.31 -9.16 -4.34
CA GLN A 146 5.34 -9.35 -3.31
C GLN A 146 4.73 -9.31 -1.93
N SER A 147 5.46 -9.87 -0.96
CA SER A 147 5.04 -9.83 0.44
C SER A 147 6.22 -9.74 1.38
N GLN A 148 5.91 -9.38 2.63
CA GLN A 148 6.85 -9.39 3.74
C GLN A 148 6.15 -9.91 5.00
N TYR A 149 6.75 -10.90 5.65
CA TYR A 149 6.32 -11.34 6.97
C TYR A 149 6.88 -10.42 8.05
N LEU A 150 6.03 -10.00 9.00
CA LEU A 150 6.35 -9.05 10.06
C LEU A 150 6.59 -9.70 11.42
N GLY A 151 7.11 -10.88 11.44
CA GLY A 151 7.36 -11.57 12.70
C GLY A 151 7.65 -13.04 12.52
N ASN A 152 7.65 -13.78 13.61
CA ASN A 152 7.90 -15.21 13.62
C ASN A 152 6.59 -15.96 13.39
N SER A 153 6.03 -15.90 12.19
CA SER A 153 4.94 -16.79 11.81
C SER A 153 5.52 -18.17 11.49
N LEU A 154 5.04 -19.19 12.20
CA LEU A 154 5.49 -20.57 12.00
C LEU A 154 4.79 -21.26 10.83
N THR A 155 3.66 -20.70 10.37
CA THR A 155 2.87 -21.27 9.28
C THR A 155 2.63 -20.18 8.23
N PRO A 156 3.11 -20.35 6.98
CA PRO A 156 2.84 -19.41 5.93
C PRO A 156 1.35 -19.40 5.57
N ASP A 157 0.83 -18.21 5.26
CA ASP A 157 -0.51 -18.10 4.70
C ASP A 157 -0.52 -18.63 3.26
N ALA A 158 -1.61 -19.28 2.89
CA ALA A 158 -1.82 -19.77 1.53
C ALA A 158 -3.30 -19.63 1.17
N GLY A 159 -3.55 -19.19 -0.06
CA GLY A 159 -4.90 -18.97 -0.58
C GLY A 159 -5.05 -17.60 -1.22
N THR A 160 -6.28 -17.24 -1.55
CA THR A 160 -6.56 -15.95 -2.20
C THR A 160 -6.72 -14.83 -1.19
N LEU A 161 -6.09 -13.69 -1.45
CA LEU A 161 -6.26 -12.48 -0.65
C LEU A 161 -7.70 -11.98 -0.75
N VAL A 162 -8.34 -11.80 0.40
CA VAL A 162 -9.69 -11.25 0.51
C VAL A 162 -9.59 -9.77 0.88
N VAL A 163 -10.04 -8.93 -0.03
CA VAL A 163 -9.96 -7.48 0.08
C VAL A 163 -11.34 -6.87 0.33
N PRO A 164 -11.44 -5.70 1.01
CA PRO A 164 -12.70 -4.98 1.10
C PRO A 164 -13.18 -4.47 -0.26
N SER A 165 -14.45 -4.08 -0.33
CA SER A 165 -15.12 -3.74 -1.60
C SER A 165 -14.42 -2.66 -2.41
N GLN A 166 -13.72 -1.72 -1.75
CA GLN A 166 -12.97 -0.65 -2.41
C GLN A 166 -11.89 -1.18 -3.36
N TRP A 167 -11.35 -2.35 -3.07
CA TRP A 167 -10.33 -3.02 -3.86
C TRP A 167 -10.87 -4.05 -4.85
N ARG A 168 -12.19 -4.26 -4.91
CA ARG A 168 -12.84 -5.25 -5.77
C ARG A 168 -13.15 -4.72 -7.17
N ASP A 169 -12.18 -4.05 -7.75
CA ASP A 169 -12.23 -3.61 -9.15
C ASP A 169 -11.09 -4.27 -9.90
N PRO A 170 -11.37 -5.16 -10.88
CA PRO A 170 -10.32 -5.82 -11.66
C PRO A 170 -9.34 -4.87 -12.32
N ALA A 171 -9.78 -3.64 -12.68
CA ALA A 171 -8.93 -2.63 -13.29
C ALA A 171 -7.77 -2.17 -12.38
N LEU A 172 -7.90 -2.34 -11.08
CA LEU A 172 -6.82 -2.04 -10.12
C LEU A 172 -5.71 -3.11 -10.12
N TRP A 173 -5.96 -4.27 -10.73
CA TRP A 173 -5.08 -5.44 -10.68
C TRP A 173 -4.50 -5.82 -12.04
N GLY A 174 -4.80 -5.06 -13.06
CA GLY A 174 -4.27 -5.28 -14.39
C GLY A 174 -5.04 -4.48 -15.43
N PRO A 175 -4.50 -4.38 -16.67
CA PRO A 175 -5.23 -3.76 -17.76
C PRO A 175 -6.51 -4.53 -18.08
N ASP A 176 -7.52 -3.83 -18.54
CA ASP A 176 -8.76 -4.44 -19.00
C ASP A 176 -8.45 -5.44 -20.12
N PRO A 177 -8.83 -6.74 -19.98
CA PRO A 177 -8.59 -7.73 -21.01
C PRO A 177 -9.34 -7.43 -22.32
N ALA A 178 -10.29 -6.48 -22.32
CA ALA A 178 -11.01 -6.04 -23.52
C ALA A 178 -10.34 -4.86 -24.26
N SER A 179 -9.23 -4.32 -23.75
CA SER A 179 -8.47 -3.22 -24.38
C SER A 179 -7.30 -3.72 -25.21
#